data_98e30556d4f769ef435b853727329fd6
#
_entry.id   98e30556d4f769ef435b853727329fd6
#
_cell.length_a   1.000
_cell.length_b   1.000
_cell.length_c   1.000
_cell.angle_alpha   90.00
_cell.angle_beta   90.00
_cell.angle_gamma   90.00
#
_symmetry.space_group_name_H-M   'P 1'
#
loop_
_entity.id
_entity.type
_entity.pdbx_description
1 polymer ?
#
loop_
_entity_poly.entity_id
_entity_poly.type
_entity_poly.pdbx_seq_one_letter_code
_entity_poly.pdbx_strand_id
1 'polypeptide(L)'
;MTIDGKRHELGERFMVVATQNPIEQQGTYPLPEAQLDRFLFKQNIPYPTAEEEYAIVALHGARTGHLDPSELGVGQVASAKQIAAAAATAAAVRLADEVVAYVVALVRATRENADFETGASPRSAAMLAAAARARAVLHGRDYVIPDDVKALAPAALRHRVILSPAAEIEGRKAEQAIATLIEQVEAPR
;
A
#
# COMPACT_ATOMS: atom_id res chain seq x y z
N MET A 1 1.41 22.03 2.14
CA MET A 1 2.72 21.72 1.57
C MET A 1 3.57 22.97 1.62
N THR A 2 4.86 22.88 1.91
CA THR A 2 5.75 24.05 1.92
C THR A 2 6.80 23.87 0.83
N ILE A 3 6.90 24.83 -0.08
CA ILE A 3 7.87 24.86 -1.18
C ILE A 3 8.57 26.22 -1.07
N ASP A 4 9.91 26.20 -1.02
CA ASP A 4 10.75 27.42 -0.91
C ASP A 4 10.29 28.37 0.23
N GLY A 5 9.93 27.80 1.38
CA GLY A 5 9.46 28.55 2.54
C GLY A 5 8.02 29.06 2.47
N LYS A 6 7.35 28.91 1.31
CA LYS A 6 5.97 29.35 1.12
C LYS A 6 4.98 28.20 1.33
N ARG A 7 3.99 28.40 2.18
CA ARG A 7 2.91 27.42 2.43
C ARG A 7 1.89 27.46 1.29
N HIS A 8 1.64 26.28 0.71
CA HIS A 8 0.57 26.05 -0.27
C HIS A 8 -0.50 25.18 0.38
N GLU A 9 -1.74 25.63 0.34
CA GLU A 9 -2.87 24.82 0.79
C GLU A 9 -3.18 23.77 -0.28
N LEU A 10 -3.26 22.53 0.15
CA LEU A 10 -3.67 21.40 -0.67
C LEU A 10 -5.09 21.04 -0.27
N GLY A 11 -5.96 20.76 -1.24
CA GLY A 11 -7.33 20.37 -0.96
C GLY A 11 -7.40 19.14 -0.03
N GLU A 12 -8.53 18.97 0.65
CA GLU A 12 -8.74 17.86 1.63
C GLU A 12 -8.53 16.45 1.05
N ARG A 13 -8.55 16.33 -0.27
CA ARG A 13 -8.41 15.05 -1.01
C ARG A 13 -7.05 14.89 -1.67
N PHE A 14 -6.04 15.55 -1.14
CA PHE A 14 -4.69 15.41 -1.65
C PHE A 14 -4.14 14.01 -1.36
N MET A 15 -3.69 13.33 -2.41
CA MET A 15 -3.05 12.02 -2.33
C MET A 15 -1.66 12.10 -2.97
N VAL A 16 -0.68 11.45 -2.35
CA VAL A 16 0.67 11.32 -2.89
C VAL A 16 0.83 9.93 -3.48
N VAL A 17 1.19 9.88 -4.75
CA VAL A 17 1.65 8.67 -5.42
C VAL A 17 3.10 8.90 -5.82
N ALA A 18 4.00 8.00 -5.42
CA ALA A 18 5.41 8.05 -5.78
C ALA A 18 5.81 6.74 -6.45
N THR A 19 6.69 6.82 -7.44
CA THR A 19 7.30 5.68 -8.10
C THR A 19 8.75 5.53 -7.69
N GLN A 20 9.22 4.29 -7.54
CA GLN A 20 10.63 3.95 -7.37
C GLN A 20 11.04 3.00 -8.49
N ASN A 21 12.06 3.37 -9.24
CA ASN A 21 12.66 2.45 -10.22
C ASN A 21 13.95 1.88 -9.60
N PRO A 22 14.00 0.56 -9.30
CA PRO A 22 15.19 -0.03 -8.70
C PRO A 22 16.42 0.00 -9.61
N ILE A 23 16.23 0.13 -10.93
CA ILE A 23 17.32 0.17 -11.92
C ILE A 23 18.00 1.55 -11.96
N GLU A 24 17.25 2.62 -11.70
CA GLU A 24 17.74 4.01 -11.78
C GLU A 24 18.34 4.53 -10.46
N GLN A 25 18.62 3.67 -9.49
CA GLN A 25 19.20 4.06 -8.20
C GLN A 25 20.67 4.55 -8.28
N GLN A 26 21.31 4.44 -9.44
CA GLN A 26 22.63 5.04 -9.63
C GLN A 26 22.49 6.56 -9.72
N GLY A 27 22.79 7.25 -8.60
CA GLY A 27 22.79 8.71 -8.52
C GLY A 27 21.61 9.33 -7.76
N THR A 28 20.65 8.55 -7.29
CA THR A 28 19.56 9.03 -6.42
C THR A 28 19.66 8.38 -5.03
N TYR A 29 19.40 9.17 -3.97
CA TYR A 29 19.29 8.61 -2.63
C TYR A 29 17.91 7.96 -2.45
N PRO A 30 17.83 6.72 -1.92
CA PRO A 30 16.56 6.13 -1.56
C PRO A 30 15.85 7.01 -0.52
N LEU A 31 14.51 7.03 -0.56
CA LEU A 31 13.74 7.72 0.47
C LEU A 31 14.07 7.13 1.85
N PRO A 32 14.36 7.96 2.86
CA PRO A 32 14.55 7.49 4.23
C PRO A 32 13.34 6.69 4.72
N GLU A 33 13.57 5.66 5.51
CA GLU A 33 12.54 4.77 6.06
C GLU A 33 11.40 5.53 6.75
N ALA A 34 11.73 6.59 7.51
CA ALA A 34 10.74 7.44 8.16
C ALA A 34 9.81 8.17 7.17
N GLN A 35 10.22 8.36 5.94
CA GLN A 35 9.39 8.91 4.86
C GLN A 35 8.55 7.80 4.21
N LEU A 36 9.14 6.62 4.00
CA LEU A 36 8.43 5.46 3.47
C LEU A 36 7.30 5.00 4.39
N ASP A 37 7.49 5.03 5.72
CA ASP A 37 6.45 4.68 6.71
C ASP A 37 5.18 5.56 6.60
N ARG A 38 5.26 6.71 5.93
CA ARG A 38 4.11 7.60 5.71
C ARG A 38 3.20 7.18 4.56
N PHE A 39 3.70 6.36 3.63
CA PHE A 39 2.88 5.84 2.53
C PHE A 39 2.01 4.68 3.03
N LEU A 40 0.74 4.66 2.65
CA LEU A 40 -0.19 3.60 3.06
C LEU A 40 0.23 2.24 2.52
N PHE A 41 0.52 2.18 1.23
CA PHE A 41 0.86 0.95 0.52
C PHE A 41 2.13 1.12 -0.32
N LYS A 42 2.87 0.02 -0.48
CA LYS A 42 3.85 -0.17 -1.53
C LYS A 42 3.38 -1.31 -2.41
N GLN A 43 3.18 -1.02 -3.70
CA GLN A 43 2.81 -2.01 -4.71
C GLN A 43 4.01 -2.32 -5.59
N ASN A 44 4.23 -3.61 -5.85
CA ASN A 44 5.19 -4.06 -6.83
C ASN A 44 4.44 -4.25 -8.15
N ILE A 45 4.90 -3.59 -9.19
CA ILE A 45 4.34 -3.71 -10.53
C ILE A 45 5.25 -4.66 -11.31
N PRO A 46 4.78 -5.84 -11.72
CA PRO A 46 5.55 -6.75 -12.55
C PRO A 46 5.70 -6.19 -13.97
N TYR A 47 6.61 -6.77 -14.74
CA TYR A 47 6.64 -6.50 -16.17
C TYR A 47 5.33 -6.98 -16.83
N PRO A 48 4.89 -6.30 -17.91
CA PRO A 48 3.75 -6.76 -18.70
C PRO A 48 3.99 -8.15 -19.30
N THR A 49 2.91 -8.83 -19.69
CA THR A 49 2.99 -10.04 -20.51
C THR A 49 3.41 -9.68 -21.95
N ALA A 50 3.84 -10.68 -22.74
CA ALA A 50 4.23 -10.45 -24.12
C ALA A 50 3.09 -9.85 -24.97
N GLU A 51 1.84 -10.25 -24.70
CA GLU A 51 0.64 -9.72 -25.35
C GLU A 51 0.40 -8.25 -24.99
N GLU A 52 0.59 -7.90 -23.71
CA GLU A 52 0.47 -6.52 -23.23
C GLU A 52 1.59 -5.65 -23.76
N GLU A 53 2.84 -6.14 -23.81
CA GLU A 53 3.96 -5.46 -24.42
C GLU A 53 3.71 -5.18 -25.91
N TYR A 54 3.18 -6.18 -26.65
CA TYR A 54 2.79 -6.01 -28.04
C TYR A 54 1.74 -4.89 -28.19
N ALA A 55 0.71 -4.88 -27.34
CA ALA A 55 -0.32 -3.85 -27.36
C ALA A 55 0.24 -2.46 -27.04
N ILE A 56 1.18 -2.34 -26.09
CA ILE A 56 1.88 -1.10 -25.76
C ILE A 56 2.65 -0.59 -26.99
N VAL A 57 3.44 -1.44 -27.65
CA VAL A 57 4.22 -1.07 -28.83
C VAL A 57 3.30 -0.68 -29.98
N ALA A 58 2.23 -1.41 -30.23
CA ALA A 58 1.26 -1.11 -31.27
C ALA A 58 0.57 0.25 -31.05
N LEU A 59 0.26 0.59 -29.80
CA LEU A 59 -0.42 1.85 -29.45
C LEU A 59 0.53 3.04 -29.46
N HIS A 60 1.77 2.87 -29.00
CA HIS A 60 2.70 3.97 -28.73
C HIS A 60 3.87 4.06 -29.71
N GLY A 61 4.20 2.98 -30.41
CA GLY A 61 5.42 2.88 -31.23
C GLY A 61 5.51 3.85 -32.40
N ALA A 62 4.38 4.31 -32.94
CA ALA A 62 4.33 5.31 -34.03
C ALA A 62 3.82 6.68 -33.55
N ARG A 63 3.61 6.88 -32.24
CA ARG A 63 2.97 8.08 -31.73
C ARG A 63 3.98 9.19 -31.45
N THR A 64 3.69 10.39 -31.90
CA THR A 64 4.43 11.60 -31.59
C THR A 64 3.62 12.44 -30.58
N GLY A 65 4.12 12.60 -29.33
CA GLY A 65 3.48 13.40 -28.29
C GLY A 65 2.91 12.59 -27.12
N HIS A 66 2.41 13.31 -26.11
CA HIS A 66 1.77 12.71 -24.96
C HIS A 66 0.36 12.24 -25.26
N LEU A 67 -0.02 11.10 -24.72
CA LEU A 67 -1.38 10.57 -24.80
C LEU A 67 -2.27 11.36 -23.82
N ASP A 68 -3.32 12.00 -24.34
CA ASP A 68 -4.36 12.58 -23.50
C ASP A 68 -5.28 11.46 -23.00
N PRO A 69 -5.49 11.32 -21.68
CA PRO A 69 -6.41 10.32 -21.12
C PRO A 69 -7.83 10.39 -21.71
N SER A 70 -8.28 11.57 -22.12
CA SER A 70 -9.60 11.75 -22.76
C SER A 70 -9.71 11.00 -24.09
N GLU A 71 -8.60 10.85 -24.84
CA GLU A 71 -8.56 10.07 -26.09
C GLU A 71 -8.75 8.57 -25.85
N LEU A 72 -8.52 8.10 -24.63
CA LEU A 72 -8.75 6.71 -24.19
C LEU A 72 -10.16 6.50 -23.60
N GLY A 73 -11.05 7.49 -23.75
CA GLY A 73 -12.40 7.40 -23.20
C GLY A 73 -12.46 7.54 -21.68
N VAL A 74 -11.41 8.06 -21.03
CA VAL A 74 -11.41 8.32 -19.60
C VAL A 74 -12.31 9.51 -19.30
N GLY A 75 -13.42 9.27 -18.59
CA GLY A 75 -14.38 10.29 -18.17
C GLY A 75 -14.49 10.37 -16.65
N GLN A 76 -15.16 11.40 -16.17
CA GLN A 76 -15.43 11.53 -14.73
C GLN A 76 -16.47 10.50 -14.29
N VAL A 77 -16.07 9.54 -13.44
CA VAL A 77 -16.93 8.47 -12.88
C VAL A 77 -17.43 8.77 -11.47
N ALA A 78 -16.81 9.72 -10.76
CA ALA A 78 -17.21 10.13 -9.42
C ALA A 78 -16.97 11.62 -9.19
N SER A 79 -17.88 12.25 -8.45
CA SER A 79 -17.71 13.61 -7.98
C SER A 79 -16.93 13.66 -6.66
N ALA A 80 -16.38 14.80 -6.36
CA ALA A 80 -15.74 15.09 -5.08
C ALA A 80 -16.62 14.76 -3.86
N LYS A 81 -17.93 15.01 -3.96
CA LYS A 81 -18.92 14.73 -2.91
C LYS A 81 -19.10 13.22 -2.72
N GLN A 82 -19.14 12.44 -3.80
CA GLN A 82 -19.25 10.99 -3.72
C GLN A 82 -18.01 10.36 -3.08
N ILE A 83 -16.80 10.84 -3.40
CA ILE A 83 -15.56 10.37 -2.77
C ILE A 83 -15.56 10.69 -1.27
N ALA A 84 -15.98 11.90 -0.87
CA ALA A 84 -16.08 12.25 0.53
C ALA A 84 -17.12 11.39 1.28
N ALA A 85 -18.27 11.10 0.66
CA ALA A 85 -19.28 10.22 1.22
C ALA A 85 -18.76 8.78 1.38
N ALA A 86 -18.03 8.25 0.39
CA ALA A 86 -17.40 6.94 0.46
C ALA A 86 -16.37 6.85 1.60
N ALA A 87 -15.55 7.89 1.77
CA ALA A 87 -14.59 7.96 2.87
C ALA A 87 -15.28 7.98 4.25
N ALA A 88 -16.37 8.72 4.38
CA ALA A 88 -17.19 8.76 5.59
C ALA A 88 -17.83 7.38 5.88
N THR A 89 -18.34 6.71 4.85
CA THR A 89 -18.86 5.34 4.96
C THR A 89 -17.78 4.37 5.44
N ALA A 90 -16.58 4.43 4.87
CA ALA A 90 -15.47 3.58 5.29
C ALA A 90 -15.06 3.86 6.75
N ALA A 91 -15.05 5.11 7.19
CA ALA A 91 -14.75 5.45 8.58
C ALA A 91 -15.81 4.92 9.58
N ALA A 92 -17.05 4.78 9.16
CA ALA A 92 -18.16 4.27 9.97
C ALA A 92 -18.23 2.73 10.04
N VAL A 93 -17.47 2.00 9.22
CA VAL A 93 -17.42 0.53 9.23
C VAL A 93 -16.99 0.04 10.61
N ARG A 94 -17.71 -0.96 11.14
CA ARG A 94 -17.42 -1.56 12.43
C ARG A 94 -16.12 -2.36 12.37
N LEU A 95 -15.25 -2.10 13.34
CA LEU A 95 -14.03 -2.85 13.58
C LEU A 95 -14.14 -3.44 15.00
N ALA A 96 -14.39 -4.74 15.09
CA ALA A 96 -14.54 -5.45 16.36
C ALA A 96 -13.20 -5.50 17.11
N ASP A 97 -13.26 -5.55 18.45
CA ASP A 97 -12.06 -5.53 19.30
C ASP A 97 -11.13 -6.70 19.01
N GLU A 98 -11.67 -7.86 18.63
CA GLU A 98 -10.90 -9.04 18.26
C GLU A 98 -10.10 -8.81 16.96
N VAL A 99 -10.68 -8.07 16.00
CA VAL A 99 -9.98 -7.69 14.76
C VAL A 99 -8.93 -6.61 15.06
N VAL A 100 -9.21 -5.67 15.95
CA VAL A 100 -8.20 -4.71 16.43
C VAL A 100 -7.02 -5.45 17.06
N ALA A 101 -7.28 -6.39 17.97
CA ALA A 101 -6.25 -7.21 18.59
C ALA A 101 -5.43 -7.98 17.56
N TYR A 102 -6.07 -8.55 16.54
CA TYR A 102 -5.41 -9.25 15.44
C TYR A 102 -4.48 -8.33 14.63
N VAL A 103 -4.93 -7.13 14.24
CA VAL A 103 -4.09 -6.13 13.55
C VAL A 103 -2.87 -5.77 14.40
N VAL A 104 -3.07 -5.56 15.70
CA VAL A 104 -1.98 -5.25 16.64
C VAL A 104 -1.02 -6.42 16.75
N ALA A 105 -1.53 -7.66 16.88
CA ALA A 105 -0.72 -8.86 16.96
C ALA A 105 0.15 -9.05 15.70
N LEU A 106 -0.41 -8.87 14.50
CA LEU A 106 0.33 -8.91 13.23
C LEU A 106 1.48 -7.90 13.20
N VAL A 107 1.20 -6.65 13.55
CA VAL A 107 2.23 -5.59 13.53
C VAL A 107 3.29 -5.83 14.60
N ARG A 108 2.91 -6.30 15.80
CA ARG A 108 3.85 -6.65 16.86
C ARG A 108 4.73 -7.83 16.48
N ALA A 109 4.15 -8.85 15.85
CA ALA A 109 4.88 -10.03 15.41
C ALA A 109 6.03 -9.67 14.43
N THR A 110 5.91 -8.62 13.63
CA THR A 110 7.03 -8.13 12.79
C THR A 110 8.25 -7.68 13.62
N ARG A 111 8.07 -7.27 14.89
CA ARG A 111 9.15 -6.80 15.78
C ARG A 111 9.75 -7.93 16.61
N GLU A 112 9.04 -9.05 16.71
CA GLU A 112 9.40 -10.20 17.55
C GLU A 112 9.91 -11.38 16.71
N ASN A 113 9.74 -11.31 15.37
CA ASN A 113 10.17 -12.36 14.44
C ASN A 113 11.64 -12.16 14.03
N ALA A 114 12.43 -13.24 14.13
CA ALA A 114 13.86 -13.25 13.83
C ALA A 114 14.21 -12.93 12.36
N ASP A 115 13.25 -13.05 11.43
CA ASP A 115 13.45 -12.70 10.04
C ASP A 115 13.60 -11.19 9.82
N PHE A 116 13.20 -10.37 10.79
CA PHE A 116 13.26 -8.92 10.69
C PHE A 116 14.23 -8.30 11.71
N GLU A 117 15.12 -7.43 11.22
CA GLU A 117 15.94 -6.56 12.05
C GLU A 117 15.10 -5.38 12.56
N THR A 118 14.26 -4.81 11.67
CA THR A 118 13.34 -3.74 12.02
C THR A 118 11.90 -4.14 11.67
N GLY A 119 11.01 -4.07 12.64
CA GLY A 119 9.58 -4.33 12.46
C GLY A 119 8.78 -3.05 12.26
N ALA A 120 7.52 -3.21 11.88
CA ALA A 120 6.60 -2.12 11.55
C ALA A 120 6.18 -1.31 12.78
N SER A 121 5.92 -0.02 12.58
CA SER A 121 5.52 0.94 13.60
C SER A 121 4.04 0.80 14.03
N PRO A 122 3.61 1.36 15.18
CA PRO A 122 2.19 1.43 15.54
C PRO A 122 1.32 2.17 14.52
N ARG A 123 1.91 3.12 13.76
CA ARG A 123 1.23 3.79 12.64
C ARG A 123 0.75 2.79 11.61
N SER A 124 1.55 1.76 11.32
CA SER A 124 1.22 0.69 10.37
C SER A 124 -0.07 -0.03 10.78
N ALA A 125 -0.27 -0.30 12.07
CA ALA A 125 -1.49 -0.92 12.58
C ALA A 125 -2.72 -0.03 12.33
N ALA A 126 -2.62 1.27 12.65
CA ALA A 126 -3.71 2.21 12.44
C ALA A 126 -4.06 2.36 10.93
N MET A 127 -3.03 2.43 10.08
CA MET A 127 -3.22 2.54 8.62
C MET A 127 -3.82 1.26 8.03
N LEU A 128 -3.36 0.08 8.48
CA LEU A 128 -3.90 -1.21 8.05
C LEU A 128 -5.36 -1.38 8.47
N ALA A 129 -5.72 -0.99 9.70
CA ALA A 129 -7.09 -1.02 10.19
C ALA A 129 -8.00 -0.09 9.36
N ALA A 130 -7.55 1.13 9.04
CA ALA A 130 -8.30 2.06 8.20
C ALA A 130 -8.47 1.51 6.77
N ALA A 131 -7.44 0.91 6.20
CA ALA A 131 -7.50 0.28 4.88
C ALA A 131 -8.44 -0.92 4.85
N ALA A 132 -8.46 -1.75 5.91
CA ALA A 132 -9.36 -2.89 6.05
C ALA A 132 -10.85 -2.45 6.08
N ARG A 133 -11.17 -1.32 6.73
CA ARG A 133 -12.51 -0.73 6.66
C ARG A 133 -12.91 -0.33 5.26
N ALA A 134 -12.01 0.33 4.52
CA ALA A 134 -12.26 0.70 3.14
C ALA A 134 -12.47 -0.54 2.25
N ARG A 135 -11.67 -1.61 2.46
CA ARG A 135 -11.84 -2.88 1.76
C ARG A 135 -13.20 -3.52 2.07
N ALA A 136 -13.66 -3.51 3.31
CA ALA A 136 -14.97 -4.04 3.68
C ALA A 136 -16.11 -3.33 2.90
N VAL A 137 -16.05 -1.99 2.79
CA VAL A 137 -17.01 -1.21 1.98
C VAL A 137 -17.00 -1.63 0.52
N LEU A 138 -15.80 -1.79 -0.07
CA LEU A 138 -15.66 -2.23 -1.47
C LEU A 138 -16.26 -3.63 -1.71
N HIS A 139 -16.36 -4.45 -0.65
CA HIS A 139 -17.03 -5.75 -0.66
C HIS A 139 -18.49 -5.71 -0.16
N GLY A 140 -19.07 -4.52 -0.02
CA GLY A 140 -20.48 -4.33 0.39
C GLY A 140 -20.77 -4.69 1.86
N ARG A 141 -19.76 -4.65 2.75
CA ARG A 141 -19.90 -4.98 4.17
C ARG A 141 -19.77 -3.75 5.05
N ASP A 142 -20.47 -3.72 6.17
CA ASP A 142 -20.43 -2.69 7.20
C ASP A 142 -19.58 -3.11 8.41
N TYR A 143 -18.84 -4.22 8.30
CA TYR A 143 -17.89 -4.73 9.28
C TYR A 143 -16.64 -5.30 8.61
N VAL A 144 -15.53 -5.26 9.32
CA VAL A 144 -14.23 -5.82 8.90
C VAL A 144 -14.13 -7.28 9.34
N ILE A 145 -13.57 -8.12 8.47
CA ILE A 145 -13.20 -9.51 8.79
C ILE A 145 -11.66 -9.67 8.74
N PRO A 146 -11.10 -10.70 9.39
CA PRO A 146 -9.64 -10.94 9.37
C PRO A 146 -9.06 -11.05 7.96
N ASP A 147 -9.80 -11.58 6.99
CA ASP A 147 -9.35 -11.71 5.60
C ASP A 147 -9.13 -10.36 4.91
N ASP A 148 -9.82 -9.29 5.33
CA ASP A 148 -9.55 -7.94 4.85
C ASP A 148 -8.16 -7.48 5.28
N VAL A 149 -7.79 -7.78 6.52
CA VAL A 149 -6.48 -7.46 7.09
C VAL A 149 -5.39 -8.27 6.39
N LYS A 150 -5.57 -9.61 6.27
CA LYS A 150 -4.62 -10.51 5.61
C LYS A 150 -4.32 -10.08 4.18
N ALA A 151 -5.35 -9.74 3.42
CA ALA A 151 -5.20 -9.34 2.02
C ALA A 151 -4.40 -8.05 1.82
N LEU A 152 -4.46 -7.12 2.78
CA LEU A 152 -3.81 -5.82 2.69
C LEU A 152 -2.44 -5.78 3.39
N ALA A 153 -2.20 -6.68 4.35
CA ALA A 153 -0.98 -6.69 5.17
C ALA A 153 0.32 -6.72 4.35
N PRO A 154 0.46 -7.53 3.27
CA PRO A 154 1.69 -7.53 2.47
C PRO A 154 2.00 -6.16 1.87
N ALA A 155 1.02 -5.49 1.26
CA ALA A 155 1.20 -4.18 0.65
C ALA A 155 1.43 -3.07 1.69
N ALA A 156 0.83 -3.21 2.88
CA ALA A 156 0.96 -2.25 3.97
C ALA A 156 2.27 -2.40 4.75
N LEU A 157 2.87 -3.59 4.80
CA LEU A 157 4.01 -3.86 5.68
C LEU A 157 5.36 -3.97 4.95
N ARG A 158 5.40 -4.37 3.66
CA ARG A 158 6.64 -4.67 2.95
C ARG A 158 7.66 -3.53 2.88
N HIS A 159 7.24 -2.29 2.99
CA HIS A 159 8.11 -1.11 2.99
C HIS A 159 8.41 -0.57 4.40
N ARG A 160 7.97 -1.28 5.43
CA ARG A 160 8.06 -0.90 6.83
C ARG A 160 8.84 -1.89 7.69
N VAL A 161 9.30 -2.97 7.06
CA VAL A 161 10.14 -3.99 7.68
C VAL A 161 11.47 -4.06 6.98
N ILE A 162 12.53 -4.33 7.73
CA ILE A 162 13.87 -4.61 7.21
C ILE A 162 14.20 -6.03 7.59
N LEU A 163 14.64 -6.82 6.62
CA LEU A 163 15.08 -8.19 6.87
C LEU A 163 16.32 -8.20 7.76
N SER A 164 16.45 -9.24 8.58
CA SER A 164 17.69 -9.50 9.30
C SER A 164 18.79 -9.96 8.31
N PRO A 165 20.07 -9.70 8.61
CA PRO A 165 21.17 -10.16 7.77
C PRO A 165 21.15 -11.67 7.50
N ALA A 166 20.71 -12.47 8.48
CA ALA A 166 20.55 -13.92 8.33
C ALA A 166 19.49 -14.27 7.28
N ALA A 167 18.33 -13.62 7.33
CA ALA A 167 17.24 -13.83 6.37
C ALA A 167 17.65 -13.39 4.94
N GLU A 168 18.43 -12.30 4.82
CA GLU A 168 18.96 -11.86 3.53
C GLU A 168 19.96 -12.84 2.93
N ILE A 169 20.88 -13.38 3.75
CA ILE A 169 21.86 -14.41 3.32
C ILE A 169 21.14 -15.68 2.87
N GLU A 170 20.02 -16.05 3.52
CA GLU A 170 19.17 -17.18 3.11
C GLU A 170 18.38 -16.89 1.82
N GLY A 171 18.45 -15.67 1.26
CA GLY A 171 17.73 -15.25 0.05
C GLY A 171 16.24 -15.04 0.26
N ARG A 172 15.80 -14.85 1.50
CA ARG A 172 14.40 -14.54 1.82
C ARG A 172 14.04 -13.17 1.28
N LYS A 173 12.78 -13.03 0.89
CA LYS A 173 12.19 -11.72 0.51
C LYS A 173 11.25 -11.26 1.61
N ALA A 174 11.13 -9.94 1.80
CA ALA A 174 10.23 -9.36 2.80
C ALA A 174 8.79 -9.85 2.63
N GLU A 175 8.32 -10.01 1.39
CA GLU A 175 6.99 -10.54 1.10
C GLU A 175 6.78 -11.97 1.60
N GLN A 176 7.79 -12.82 1.47
CA GLN A 176 7.74 -14.22 1.92
C GLN A 176 7.72 -14.29 3.46
N ALA A 177 8.58 -13.51 4.10
CA ALA A 177 8.61 -13.41 5.56
C ALA A 177 7.28 -12.88 6.13
N ILE A 178 6.69 -11.85 5.50
CA ILE A 178 5.37 -11.32 5.88
C ILE A 178 4.28 -12.38 5.66
N ALA A 179 4.29 -13.10 4.53
CA ALA A 179 3.29 -14.13 4.26
C ALA A 179 3.35 -15.24 5.32
N THR A 180 4.55 -15.72 5.66
CA THR A 180 4.75 -16.71 6.72
C THR A 180 4.24 -16.19 8.07
N LEU A 181 4.53 -14.94 8.40
CA LEU A 181 4.09 -14.33 9.65
C LEU A 181 2.55 -14.22 9.72
N ILE A 182 1.87 -13.87 8.61
CA ILE A 182 0.41 -13.81 8.54
C ILE A 182 -0.21 -15.19 8.86
N GLU A 183 0.39 -16.28 8.38
CA GLU A 183 -0.09 -17.63 8.66
C GLU A 183 0.17 -18.08 10.12
N GLN A 184 1.19 -17.55 10.76
CA GLN A 184 1.55 -17.87 12.15
C GLN A 184 0.69 -17.14 13.19
N VAL A 185 0.19 -15.94 12.85
CA VAL A 185 -0.63 -15.15 13.77
C VAL A 185 -2.09 -15.64 13.71
N GLU A 186 -2.59 -16.16 14.83
CA GLU A 186 -3.95 -16.68 14.90
C GLU A 186 -4.99 -15.58 14.63
N ALA A 187 -5.83 -15.81 13.64
CA ALA A 187 -6.93 -14.93 13.31
C ALA A 187 -8.15 -15.21 14.20
N PRO A 188 -8.91 -14.20 14.64
CA PRO A 188 -10.15 -14.41 15.36
C PRO A 188 -11.17 -15.16 14.49
N ARG A 189 -12.00 -15.99 15.14
CA ARG A 189 -13.05 -16.77 14.48
C ARG A 189 -14.32 -15.97 14.28
#